data_9cf647431a53e65161d875f6d9e3c33a
#
_entry.id   9cf647431a53e65161d875f6d9e3c33a
#
_cell.length_a   1.000
_cell.length_b   1.000
_cell.length_c   1.000
_cell.angle_alpha   90.00
_cell.angle_beta   90.00
_cell.angle_gamma   90.00
#
_symmetry.space_group_name_H-M   'P 1'
#
loop_
_entity.id
_entity.type
_entity.pdbx_description
1 polymer ?
#
loop_
_entity_poly.entity_id
_entity_poly.type
_entity_poly.pdbx_seq_one_letter_code
_entity_poly.pdbx_strand_id
1 'polypeptide(L)'
;METASEQQTRPGAPRMWWLAALLSYMQPGLGQVYNGQATKGLRFFGAWFASLFVVVVCLEVGSGLVYLGLFLLLAVLIITSVSIVDALLSARRQPDLFPRKPYNHWYTYVGGVLVATLVITPVWKQFVQTFFIPSETMQDTLYVGDYILADMTPDKPVAGEVILYESLEEPVRMLIKRCVAAGGQIVEIRDKVLYVDGSEVSMPPDAKHVDSAVHSAESRVRDNYGPIRVPSGHFFMMGDNRDRSRDSRYTGPAPLAKIKGKAVAIYWSATLKPGLQLRGWPKPLVDVANAVWNFPSLYSRTRFDRVGTIID
;
A
#
# COMPACT_ATOMS: atom_id res chain seq x y z
N MET A 1 -46.49 -44.06 23.41
CA MET A 1 -45.51 -44.11 22.29
C MET A 1 -45.92 -42.98 21.33
N GLU A 2 -45.43 -41.79 21.59
CA GLU A 2 -45.71 -40.63 20.77
C GLU A 2 -44.51 -40.41 19.87
N THR A 3 -44.81 -40.38 18.62
CA THR A 3 -43.89 -40.29 17.48
C THR A 3 -43.16 -38.98 17.49
N ALA A 4 -41.85 -39.07 17.23
CA ALA A 4 -40.93 -37.95 17.07
C ALA A 4 -41.53 -36.90 16.13
N SER A 5 -41.73 -35.71 16.66
CA SER A 5 -42.24 -34.54 15.97
C SER A 5 -41.43 -34.26 14.71
N GLU A 6 -42.09 -34.29 13.56
CA GLU A 6 -41.70 -33.66 12.32
C GLU A 6 -41.20 -32.23 12.61
N GLN A 7 -39.91 -32.03 12.65
CA GLN A 7 -39.35 -30.71 12.49
C GLN A 7 -39.71 -30.19 11.11
N GLN A 8 -40.84 -29.49 11.01
CA GLN A 8 -41.22 -28.73 9.85
C GLN A 8 -40.08 -27.79 9.47
N THR A 9 -39.28 -28.21 8.51
CA THR A 9 -38.29 -27.35 7.87
C THR A 9 -39.06 -26.22 7.17
N ARG A 10 -39.04 -25.04 7.77
CA ARG A 10 -39.60 -23.83 7.16
C ARG A 10 -38.99 -23.70 5.78
N PRO A 11 -39.82 -23.47 4.71
CA PRO A 11 -39.31 -23.30 3.35
C PRO A 11 -38.30 -22.16 3.37
N GLY A 12 -37.11 -22.40 2.83
CA GLY A 12 -36.02 -21.42 2.79
C GLY A 12 -36.42 -20.21 1.96
N ALA A 13 -36.12 -19.00 2.46
CA ALA A 13 -36.30 -17.79 1.65
C ALA A 13 -35.34 -17.84 0.44
N PRO A 14 -35.78 -17.31 -0.74
CA PRO A 14 -34.94 -17.29 -1.94
C PRO A 14 -33.63 -16.56 -1.66
N ARG A 15 -32.50 -17.10 -2.15
CA ARG A 15 -31.21 -16.49 -1.97
C ARG A 15 -31.03 -15.31 -2.93
N MET A 16 -30.70 -14.15 -2.40
CA MET A 16 -30.41 -12.96 -3.20
C MET A 16 -28.98 -13.06 -3.74
N TRP A 17 -28.84 -13.31 -5.04
CA TRP A 17 -27.55 -13.48 -5.70
C TRP A 17 -26.62 -12.26 -5.54
N TRP A 18 -27.18 -11.05 -5.59
CA TRP A 18 -26.43 -9.82 -5.38
C TRP A 18 -25.88 -9.68 -3.94
N LEU A 19 -26.64 -10.17 -2.94
CA LEU A 19 -26.21 -10.17 -1.54
C LEU A 19 -25.08 -11.19 -1.32
N ALA A 20 -25.16 -12.36 -1.95
CA ALA A 20 -24.08 -13.34 -1.92
C ALA A 20 -22.78 -12.77 -2.53
N ALA A 21 -22.88 -12.06 -3.66
CA ALA A 21 -21.77 -11.39 -4.29
C ALA A 21 -21.20 -10.27 -3.41
N LEU A 22 -22.06 -9.43 -2.83
CA LEU A 22 -21.65 -8.34 -1.93
C LEU A 22 -20.92 -8.86 -0.69
N LEU A 23 -21.45 -9.90 -0.05
CA LEU A 23 -20.80 -10.52 1.11
C LEU A 23 -19.43 -11.11 0.77
N SER A 24 -19.26 -11.75 -0.41
CA SER A 24 -17.99 -12.25 -0.88
C SER A 24 -17.02 -11.13 -1.28
N TYR A 25 -17.52 -9.98 -1.73
CA TYR A 25 -16.71 -8.78 -1.98
C TYR A 25 -16.18 -8.18 -0.67
N MET A 26 -17.02 -8.08 0.36
CA MET A 26 -16.62 -7.59 1.68
C MET A 26 -15.61 -8.50 2.36
N GLN A 27 -15.83 -9.82 2.26
CA GLN A 27 -14.94 -10.83 2.80
C GLN A 27 -15.05 -12.12 1.97
N PRO A 28 -13.98 -12.58 1.31
CA PRO A 28 -13.99 -13.83 0.56
C PRO A 28 -14.48 -15.01 1.42
N GLY A 29 -15.47 -15.73 0.91
CA GLY A 29 -16.09 -16.85 1.62
C GLY A 29 -17.42 -16.55 2.30
N LEU A 30 -17.74 -15.30 2.67
CA LEU A 30 -19.02 -14.99 3.35
C LEU A 30 -20.25 -15.23 2.45
N GLY A 31 -20.14 -14.97 1.16
CA GLY A 31 -21.22 -15.28 0.21
C GLY A 31 -21.50 -16.78 0.10
N GLN A 32 -20.47 -17.62 0.16
CA GLN A 32 -20.63 -19.07 0.21
C GLN A 32 -21.32 -19.52 1.52
N VAL A 33 -20.92 -18.92 2.66
CA VAL A 33 -21.61 -19.16 3.93
C VAL A 33 -23.08 -18.77 3.84
N TYR A 34 -23.38 -17.61 3.23
CA TYR A 34 -24.75 -17.17 2.96
C TYR A 34 -25.51 -18.20 2.11
N ASN A 35 -24.89 -18.80 1.13
CA ASN A 35 -25.46 -19.86 0.29
C ASN A 35 -25.56 -21.23 0.99
N GLY A 36 -25.21 -21.33 2.28
CA GLY A 36 -25.26 -22.60 3.03
C GLY A 36 -24.03 -23.51 2.82
N GLN A 37 -22.98 -23.00 2.16
CA GLN A 37 -21.76 -23.72 1.80
C GLN A 37 -20.57 -23.33 2.71
N ALA A 38 -20.75 -23.46 4.04
CA ALA A 38 -19.79 -22.96 5.02
C ALA A 38 -18.36 -23.50 4.84
N THR A 39 -18.20 -24.80 4.55
CA THR A 39 -16.89 -25.43 4.30
C THR A 39 -16.18 -24.79 3.10
N LYS A 40 -16.93 -24.50 2.04
CA LYS A 40 -16.40 -23.84 0.85
C LYS A 40 -16.03 -22.40 1.14
N GLY A 41 -16.88 -21.68 1.91
CA GLY A 41 -16.57 -20.34 2.39
C GLY A 41 -15.30 -20.28 3.22
N LEU A 42 -15.12 -21.23 4.15
CA LEU A 42 -13.92 -21.31 4.97
C LEU A 42 -12.66 -21.58 4.13
N ARG A 43 -12.74 -22.39 3.08
CA ARG A 43 -11.63 -22.62 2.15
C ARG A 43 -11.23 -21.35 1.40
N PHE A 44 -12.19 -20.57 0.90
CA PHE A 44 -11.91 -19.27 0.25
C PHE A 44 -11.26 -18.30 1.23
N PHE A 45 -11.81 -18.18 2.44
CA PHE A 45 -11.25 -17.33 3.49
C PHE A 45 -9.84 -17.76 3.87
N GLY A 46 -9.61 -19.06 4.09
CA GLY A 46 -8.30 -19.60 4.46
C GLY A 46 -7.24 -19.41 3.38
N ALA A 47 -7.58 -19.64 2.10
CA ALA A 47 -6.68 -19.43 0.98
C ALA A 47 -6.33 -17.93 0.84
N TRP A 48 -7.32 -17.06 0.94
CA TRP A 48 -7.13 -15.62 0.91
C TRP A 48 -6.23 -15.13 2.05
N PHE A 49 -6.50 -15.56 3.28
CA PHE A 49 -5.74 -15.17 4.46
C PHE A 49 -4.30 -15.71 4.40
N ALA A 50 -4.11 -16.98 4.00
CA ALA A 50 -2.79 -17.58 3.83
C ALA A 50 -1.97 -16.84 2.77
N SER A 51 -2.58 -16.46 1.64
CA SER A 51 -1.90 -15.67 0.60
C SER A 51 -1.43 -14.33 1.14
N LEU A 52 -2.27 -13.62 1.91
CA LEU A 52 -1.90 -12.37 2.55
C LEU A 52 -0.75 -12.56 3.55
N PHE A 53 -0.81 -13.58 4.39
CA PHE A 53 0.24 -13.87 5.36
C PHE A 53 1.59 -14.12 4.69
N VAL A 54 1.61 -14.91 3.61
CA VAL A 54 2.86 -15.17 2.87
C VAL A 54 3.38 -13.90 2.20
N VAL A 55 2.51 -13.00 1.72
CA VAL A 55 2.95 -11.68 1.20
C VAL A 55 3.75 -10.91 2.25
N VAL A 56 3.25 -10.83 3.50
CA VAL A 56 4.00 -10.15 4.58
C VAL A 56 5.37 -10.81 4.76
N VAL A 57 5.41 -12.13 4.89
CA VAL A 57 6.68 -12.86 5.07
C VAL A 57 7.66 -12.60 3.91
N CYS A 58 7.16 -12.56 2.66
CA CYS A 58 8.01 -12.28 1.49
C CYS A 58 8.60 -10.86 1.52
N LEU A 59 7.85 -9.89 2.02
CA LEU A 59 8.32 -8.50 2.13
C LEU A 59 9.35 -8.32 3.25
N GLU A 60 9.16 -9.03 4.38
CA GLU A 60 10.08 -9.01 5.53
C GLU A 60 11.44 -9.68 5.24
N VAL A 61 11.43 -10.77 4.45
CA VAL A 61 12.66 -11.54 4.16
C VAL A 61 13.59 -10.81 3.20
N GLY A 62 13.09 -9.82 2.45
CA GLY A 62 13.90 -8.93 1.61
C GLY A 62 13.72 -9.09 0.10
N SER A 63 14.53 -8.36 -0.65
CA SER A 63 14.39 -8.14 -2.10
C SER A 63 14.24 -9.41 -2.95
N GLY A 64 14.86 -10.52 -2.56
CA GLY A 64 14.78 -11.79 -3.31
C GLY A 64 13.37 -12.41 -3.39
N LEU A 65 12.47 -12.11 -2.45
CA LEU A 65 11.11 -12.64 -2.41
C LEU A 65 10.03 -11.63 -2.76
N VAL A 66 10.37 -10.39 -3.07
CA VAL A 66 9.39 -9.33 -3.41
C VAL A 66 8.54 -9.73 -4.62
N TYR A 67 9.14 -10.30 -5.65
CA TYR A 67 8.39 -10.76 -6.83
C TYR A 67 7.37 -11.87 -6.48
N LEU A 68 7.73 -12.78 -5.57
CA LEU A 68 6.78 -13.77 -5.05
C LEU A 68 5.65 -13.08 -4.28
N GLY A 69 5.96 -12.08 -3.47
CA GLY A 69 4.96 -11.26 -2.76
C GLY A 69 4.00 -10.57 -3.74
N LEU A 70 4.51 -9.94 -4.79
CA LEU A 70 3.69 -9.31 -5.83
C LEU A 70 2.81 -10.32 -6.59
N PHE A 71 3.35 -11.50 -6.91
CA PHE A 71 2.58 -12.59 -7.51
C PHE A 71 1.44 -13.06 -6.60
N LEU A 72 1.70 -13.18 -5.30
CA LEU A 72 0.69 -13.57 -4.32
C LEU A 72 -0.37 -12.49 -4.11
N LEU A 73 -0.05 -11.20 -4.25
CA LEU A 73 -1.06 -10.13 -4.29
C LEU A 73 -2.02 -10.32 -5.46
N LEU A 74 -1.52 -10.71 -6.64
CA LEU A 74 -2.39 -11.09 -7.76
C LEU A 74 -3.26 -12.30 -7.42
N ALA A 75 -2.71 -13.31 -6.73
CA ALA A 75 -3.49 -14.45 -6.27
C ALA A 75 -4.62 -14.05 -5.31
N VAL A 76 -4.38 -13.10 -4.40
CA VAL A 76 -5.41 -12.53 -3.52
C VAL A 76 -6.56 -11.92 -4.32
N LEU A 77 -6.26 -11.15 -5.38
CA LEU A 77 -7.27 -10.57 -6.27
C LEU A 77 -8.06 -11.65 -7.02
N ILE A 78 -7.38 -12.68 -7.51
CA ILE A 78 -8.00 -13.81 -8.21
C ILE A 78 -8.92 -14.58 -7.26
N ILE A 79 -8.46 -14.92 -6.05
CA ILE A 79 -9.26 -15.64 -5.04
C ILE A 79 -10.51 -14.83 -4.69
N THR A 80 -10.39 -13.51 -4.50
CA THR A 80 -11.52 -12.62 -4.22
C THR A 80 -12.51 -12.63 -5.39
N SER A 81 -12.04 -12.45 -6.62
CA SER A 81 -12.88 -12.44 -7.82
C SER A 81 -13.61 -13.78 -8.04
N VAL A 82 -12.89 -14.89 -7.89
CA VAL A 82 -13.47 -16.23 -8.00
C VAL A 82 -14.50 -16.48 -6.91
N SER A 83 -14.23 -16.03 -5.66
CA SER A 83 -15.20 -16.14 -4.57
C SER A 83 -16.49 -15.38 -4.86
N ILE A 84 -16.40 -14.15 -5.40
CA ILE A 84 -17.56 -13.33 -5.76
C ILE A 84 -18.38 -14.04 -6.86
N VAL A 85 -17.74 -14.44 -7.95
CA VAL A 85 -18.40 -15.10 -9.09
C VAL A 85 -19.04 -16.42 -8.66
N ASP A 86 -18.34 -17.22 -7.90
CA ASP A 86 -18.85 -18.50 -7.40
C ASP A 86 -20.05 -18.32 -6.46
N ALA A 87 -20.00 -17.37 -5.54
CA ALA A 87 -21.13 -17.07 -4.64
C ALA A 87 -22.37 -16.61 -5.42
N LEU A 88 -22.17 -15.73 -6.42
CA LEU A 88 -23.23 -15.25 -7.30
C LEU A 88 -23.87 -16.40 -8.12
N LEU A 89 -23.03 -17.21 -8.78
CA LEU A 89 -23.52 -18.31 -9.61
C LEU A 89 -24.19 -19.41 -8.77
N SER A 90 -23.65 -19.72 -7.60
CA SER A 90 -24.25 -20.69 -6.67
C SER A 90 -25.63 -20.22 -6.20
N ALA A 91 -25.80 -18.94 -5.88
CA ALA A 91 -27.08 -18.37 -5.48
C ALA A 91 -28.10 -18.37 -6.63
N ARG A 92 -27.68 -18.12 -7.89
CA ARG A 92 -28.56 -18.13 -9.07
C ARG A 92 -29.01 -19.55 -9.47
N ARG A 93 -28.15 -20.56 -9.31
CA ARG A 93 -28.45 -21.92 -9.71
C ARG A 93 -29.40 -22.67 -8.77
N GLN A 94 -29.54 -22.19 -7.54
CA GLN A 94 -30.34 -22.84 -6.51
C GLN A 94 -31.22 -21.82 -5.76
N PRO A 95 -32.19 -21.16 -6.43
CA PRO A 95 -32.96 -20.06 -5.83
C PRO A 95 -33.88 -20.51 -4.70
N ASP A 96 -34.39 -21.75 -4.68
CA ASP A 96 -35.59 -22.06 -3.92
C ASP A 96 -35.47 -23.04 -2.75
N LEU A 97 -34.34 -23.69 -2.50
CA LEU A 97 -34.33 -24.88 -1.63
C LEU A 97 -33.13 -25.00 -0.64
N PHE A 98 -32.56 -23.91 -0.15
CA PHE A 98 -31.61 -24.08 0.92
C PHE A 98 -32.29 -23.98 2.30
N PRO A 99 -32.34 -25.08 3.08
CA PRO A 99 -32.74 -24.97 4.48
C PRO A 99 -31.76 -24.03 5.18
N ARG A 100 -32.30 -23.09 5.93
CA ARG A 100 -31.45 -22.21 6.74
C ARG A 100 -30.63 -23.04 7.70
N LYS A 101 -29.31 -22.96 7.58
CA LYS A 101 -28.40 -23.59 8.53
C LYS A 101 -28.32 -22.78 9.83
N PRO A 102 -27.93 -23.37 10.95
CA PRO A 102 -27.81 -22.66 12.24
C PRO A 102 -26.91 -21.42 12.21
N TYR A 103 -25.97 -21.37 11.27
CA TYR A 103 -25.06 -20.23 11.08
C TYR A 103 -25.60 -19.17 10.09
N ASN A 104 -26.73 -19.36 9.44
CA ASN A 104 -27.32 -18.43 8.47
C ASN A 104 -28.15 -17.33 9.16
N HIS A 105 -27.61 -16.72 10.20
CA HIS A 105 -28.20 -15.56 10.87
C HIS A 105 -27.51 -14.27 10.42
N TRP A 106 -28.21 -13.17 10.42
CA TRP A 106 -27.65 -11.86 10.03
C TRP A 106 -26.40 -11.48 10.83
N TYR A 107 -26.36 -11.79 12.12
CA TYR A 107 -25.23 -11.49 13.00
C TYR A 107 -23.97 -12.27 12.63
N THR A 108 -24.06 -13.42 11.99
CA THR A 108 -22.88 -14.17 11.48
C THR A 108 -22.16 -13.37 10.40
N TYR A 109 -22.93 -12.75 9.50
CA TYR A 109 -22.36 -11.94 8.41
C TYR A 109 -21.81 -10.63 8.93
N VAL A 110 -22.57 -9.95 9.80
CA VAL A 110 -22.11 -8.72 10.46
C VAL A 110 -20.87 -9.00 11.29
N GLY A 111 -20.86 -10.08 12.08
CA GLY A 111 -19.70 -10.50 12.86
C GLY A 111 -18.48 -10.80 11.98
N GLY A 112 -18.65 -11.52 10.87
CA GLY A 112 -17.57 -11.80 9.93
C GLY A 112 -16.97 -10.52 9.32
N VAL A 113 -17.82 -9.58 8.91
CA VAL A 113 -17.38 -8.28 8.39
C VAL A 113 -16.69 -7.45 9.48
N LEU A 114 -17.24 -7.43 10.69
CA LEU A 114 -16.62 -6.70 11.82
C LEU A 114 -15.24 -7.27 12.17
N VAL A 115 -15.09 -8.58 12.23
CA VAL A 115 -13.78 -9.23 12.45
C VAL A 115 -12.79 -8.84 11.35
N ALA A 116 -13.21 -8.92 10.09
CA ALA A 116 -12.35 -8.51 8.97
C ALA A 116 -11.94 -7.04 9.08
N THR A 117 -12.89 -6.15 9.37
CA THR A 117 -12.65 -4.70 9.39
C THR A 117 -11.90 -4.24 10.64
N LEU A 118 -12.26 -4.75 11.82
CA LEU A 118 -11.75 -4.25 13.09
C LEU A 118 -10.52 -5.01 13.61
N VAL A 119 -10.27 -6.22 13.11
CA VAL A 119 -9.13 -7.04 13.54
C VAL A 119 -8.14 -7.25 12.40
N ILE A 120 -8.58 -7.86 11.30
CA ILE A 120 -7.66 -8.26 10.22
C ILE A 120 -7.06 -7.02 9.53
N THR A 121 -7.88 -6.03 9.17
CA THR A 121 -7.39 -4.84 8.45
C THR A 121 -6.39 -4.00 9.26
N PRO A 122 -6.61 -3.67 10.54
CA PRO A 122 -5.61 -2.95 11.33
C PRO A 122 -4.32 -3.74 11.53
N VAL A 123 -4.40 -5.05 11.80
CA VAL A 123 -3.21 -5.89 11.93
C VAL A 123 -2.40 -5.88 10.63
N TRP A 124 -3.07 -6.05 9.48
CA TRP A 124 -2.42 -6.00 8.17
C TRP A 124 -1.70 -4.68 7.91
N LYS A 125 -2.34 -3.55 8.25
CA LYS A 125 -1.77 -2.20 8.07
C LYS A 125 -0.54 -1.91 8.92
N GLN A 126 -0.25 -2.73 9.93
CA GLN A 126 0.99 -2.60 10.72
C GLN A 126 2.21 -3.10 9.95
N PHE A 127 2.03 -4.02 9.00
CA PHE A 127 3.12 -4.60 8.23
C PHE A 127 3.27 -3.97 6.86
N VAL A 128 2.16 -3.78 6.14
CA VAL A 128 2.17 -3.33 4.75
C VAL A 128 1.17 -2.21 4.53
N GLN A 129 1.62 -1.12 3.94
CA GLN A 129 0.76 -0.03 3.48
C GLN A 129 1.08 0.38 2.05
N THR A 130 0.10 0.97 1.41
CA THR A 130 0.23 1.51 0.06
C THR A 130 0.24 3.02 0.10
N PHE A 131 1.12 3.63 -0.68
CA PHE A 131 1.23 5.08 -0.78
C PHE A 131 1.19 5.53 -2.24
N PHE A 132 0.58 6.66 -2.45
CA PHE A 132 0.55 7.35 -3.73
C PHE A 132 1.65 8.41 -3.78
N ILE A 133 2.35 8.54 -4.90
CA ILE A 133 3.42 9.52 -5.10
C ILE A 133 2.87 10.78 -5.76
N PRO A 134 2.72 11.89 -5.02
CA PRO A 134 2.14 13.13 -5.55
C PRO A 134 3.19 14.13 -6.06
N SER A 135 4.49 13.90 -5.84
CA SER A 135 5.54 14.90 -6.04
C SER A 135 6.75 14.35 -6.80
N GLU A 136 7.48 15.27 -7.45
CA GLU A 136 8.66 14.97 -8.27
C GLU A 136 9.96 14.84 -7.47
N THR A 137 9.92 14.86 -6.14
CA THR A 137 11.14 14.90 -5.30
C THR A 137 12.02 13.66 -5.37
N MET A 138 11.45 12.55 -5.82
CA MET A 138 12.13 11.28 -6.06
C MET A 138 12.07 10.89 -7.55
N GLN A 139 11.87 11.86 -8.44
CA GLN A 139 11.70 11.62 -9.86
C GLN A 139 12.90 10.89 -10.45
N ASP A 140 12.61 9.99 -11.35
CA ASP A 140 13.27 8.90 -12.01
C ASP A 140 13.27 7.62 -11.16
N THR A 141 13.51 7.66 -9.85
CA THR A 141 13.22 6.53 -8.95
C THR A 141 11.72 6.34 -8.78
N LEU A 142 11.00 7.42 -8.41
CA LEU A 142 9.53 7.42 -8.26
C LEU A 142 8.91 8.57 -9.05
N TYR A 143 7.96 8.24 -9.92
CA TYR A 143 7.23 9.24 -10.69
C TYR A 143 5.92 9.63 -10.01
N VAL A 144 5.50 10.86 -10.27
CA VAL A 144 4.12 11.28 -9.93
C VAL A 144 3.13 10.32 -10.59
N GLY A 145 2.22 9.76 -9.79
CA GLY A 145 1.27 8.74 -10.24
C GLY A 145 1.70 7.30 -10.00
N ASP A 146 2.88 7.07 -9.39
CA ASP A 146 3.25 5.76 -8.87
C ASP A 146 2.49 5.46 -7.57
N TYR A 147 2.11 4.20 -7.41
CA TYR A 147 1.58 3.64 -6.19
C TYR A 147 2.58 2.61 -5.67
N ILE A 148 3.11 2.86 -4.50
CA ILE A 148 4.15 2.02 -3.91
C ILE A 148 3.60 1.17 -2.78
N LEU A 149 4.21 0.02 -2.62
CA LEU A 149 4.08 -0.84 -1.47
C LEU A 149 5.18 -0.49 -0.48
N ALA A 150 4.84 -0.27 0.77
CA ALA A 150 5.78 0.02 1.82
C ALA A 150 5.68 -1.02 2.94
N ASP A 151 6.85 -1.48 3.38
CA ASP A 151 7.03 -2.21 4.62
C ASP A 151 6.98 -1.21 5.78
N MET A 152 6.08 -1.45 6.72
CA MET A 152 5.84 -0.58 7.87
C MET A 152 6.49 -1.11 9.16
N THR A 153 7.34 -2.12 9.06
CA THR A 153 8.17 -2.59 10.17
C THR A 153 9.43 -1.73 10.24
N PRO A 154 9.52 -0.78 11.17
CA PRO A 154 10.60 0.20 11.17
C PRO A 154 11.89 -0.41 11.72
N ASP A 155 12.74 -0.89 10.84
CA ASP A 155 14.15 -1.08 11.13
C ASP A 155 14.90 0.25 11.06
N LYS A 156 16.15 0.25 11.55
CA LYS A 156 17.01 1.42 11.39
C LYS A 156 17.34 1.59 9.91
N PRO A 157 17.05 2.76 9.32
CA PRO A 157 17.39 3.01 7.92
C PRO A 157 18.86 2.76 7.62
N VAL A 158 19.12 2.09 6.52
CA VAL A 158 20.45 1.88 5.98
C VAL A 158 20.67 2.87 4.82
N ALA A 159 21.91 3.31 4.64
CA ALA A 159 22.26 4.18 3.51
C ALA A 159 21.94 3.48 2.18
N GLY A 160 21.27 4.19 1.29
CA GLY A 160 20.75 3.68 0.03
C GLY A 160 19.23 3.43 0.04
N GLU A 161 18.63 3.11 1.16
CA GLU A 161 17.21 2.79 1.25
C GLU A 161 16.29 3.99 1.07
N VAL A 162 15.15 3.79 0.40
CA VAL A 162 14.08 4.78 0.24
C VAL A 162 13.10 4.67 1.40
N ILE A 163 13.07 5.68 2.25
CA ILE A 163 12.41 5.67 3.55
C ILE A 163 11.19 6.57 3.57
N LEU A 164 10.13 6.09 4.24
CA LEU A 164 8.95 6.85 4.58
C LEU A 164 9.07 7.39 6.00
N TYR A 165 8.87 8.69 6.18
CA TYR A 165 8.93 9.31 7.50
C TYR A 165 7.98 10.51 7.61
N GLU A 166 7.60 10.85 8.85
CA GLU A 166 6.80 12.05 9.11
C GLU A 166 7.63 13.31 8.94
N SER A 167 7.06 14.30 8.25
CA SER A 167 7.70 15.61 8.09
C SER A 167 8.04 16.24 9.44
N LEU A 168 9.18 16.90 9.50
CA LEU A 168 9.60 17.68 10.69
C LEU A 168 8.84 19.01 10.80
N GLU A 169 8.40 19.55 9.67
CA GLU A 169 7.70 20.84 9.58
C GLU A 169 6.18 20.65 9.65
N GLU A 170 5.65 19.57 9.06
CA GLU A 170 4.21 19.28 8.97
C GLU A 170 3.93 17.85 9.49
N PRO A 171 3.68 17.65 10.79
CA PRO A 171 3.61 16.31 11.40
C PRO A 171 2.61 15.33 10.79
N VAL A 172 1.58 15.82 10.09
CA VAL A 172 0.57 14.97 9.42
C VAL A 172 1.02 14.50 8.04
N ARG A 173 2.10 15.12 7.50
CA ARG A 173 2.57 14.84 6.15
C ARG A 173 3.63 13.75 6.14
N MET A 174 3.41 12.71 5.36
CA MET A 174 4.41 11.69 5.06
C MET A 174 5.33 12.15 3.93
N LEU A 175 6.63 11.96 4.13
CA LEU A 175 7.67 12.23 3.15
C LEU A 175 8.34 10.91 2.75
N ILE A 176 8.81 10.88 1.50
CA ILE A 176 9.58 9.76 0.96
C ILE A 176 10.89 10.31 0.45
N LYS A 177 12.00 9.82 1.01
CA LYS A 177 13.36 10.24 0.66
C LYS A 177 14.32 9.05 0.79
N ARG A 178 15.49 9.17 0.18
CA ARG A 178 16.58 8.22 0.33
C ARG A 178 17.40 8.56 1.58
N CYS A 179 17.67 7.55 2.40
CA CYS A 179 18.65 7.66 3.49
C CYS A 179 20.07 7.69 2.88
N VAL A 180 20.84 8.73 3.18
CA VAL A 180 22.22 8.84 2.67
C VAL A 180 23.27 8.75 3.77
N ALA A 181 22.91 9.00 5.02
CA ALA A 181 23.81 8.84 6.16
C ALA A 181 23.02 8.61 7.45
N ALA A 182 23.65 7.88 8.40
CA ALA A 182 23.10 7.57 9.71
C ALA A 182 23.83 8.36 10.82
N GLY A 183 23.26 8.29 12.04
CA GLY A 183 23.80 8.97 13.22
C GLY A 183 25.27 8.66 13.48
N GLY A 184 26.04 9.71 13.76
CA GLY A 184 27.48 9.68 13.97
C GLY A 184 28.32 10.04 12.74
N GLN A 185 27.79 9.84 11.54
CA GLN A 185 28.49 10.15 10.28
C GLN A 185 28.54 11.66 10.01
N ILE A 186 29.53 12.10 9.26
CA ILE A 186 29.69 13.50 8.82
C ILE A 186 29.22 13.60 7.39
N VAL A 187 28.25 14.49 7.14
CA VAL A 187 27.71 14.78 5.81
C VAL A 187 28.19 16.14 5.34
N GLU A 188 28.68 16.16 4.11
CA GLU A 188 29.10 17.38 3.42
C GLU A 188 28.68 17.29 1.95
N ILE A 189 28.27 18.40 1.37
CA ILE A 189 28.02 18.53 -0.06
C ILE A 189 28.90 19.66 -0.58
N ARG A 190 29.73 19.34 -1.57
CA ARG A 190 30.59 20.29 -2.28
C ARG A 190 30.27 20.24 -3.75
N ASP A 191 29.85 21.37 -4.29
CA ASP A 191 29.53 21.51 -5.70
C ASP A 191 28.62 20.37 -6.24
N LYS A 192 27.53 20.08 -5.49
CA LYS A 192 26.54 19.02 -5.73
C LYS A 192 27.01 17.59 -5.44
N VAL A 193 28.28 17.37 -5.15
CA VAL A 193 28.83 16.05 -4.81
C VAL A 193 28.65 15.79 -3.33
N LEU A 194 28.02 14.65 -3.00
CA LEU A 194 27.80 14.20 -1.62
C LEU A 194 29.04 13.48 -1.08
N TYR A 195 29.49 13.87 0.11
CA TYR A 195 30.54 13.20 0.89
C TYR A 195 29.95 12.73 2.21
N VAL A 196 30.28 11.50 2.60
CA VAL A 196 29.97 10.93 3.92
C VAL A 196 31.28 10.44 4.54
N ASP A 197 31.59 10.94 5.74
CA ASP A 197 32.84 10.71 6.45
C ASP A 197 34.09 11.03 5.57
N GLY A 198 33.98 12.06 4.73
CA GLY A 198 35.02 12.50 3.83
C GLY A 198 35.17 11.70 2.52
N SER A 199 34.44 10.61 2.38
CA SER A 199 34.43 9.80 1.16
C SER A 199 33.27 10.22 0.24
N GLU A 200 33.56 10.35 -1.06
CA GLU A 200 32.52 10.62 -2.06
C GLU A 200 31.52 9.46 -2.13
N VAL A 201 30.23 9.80 -2.13
CA VAL A 201 29.13 8.84 -2.27
C VAL A 201 28.63 8.91 -3.70
N SER A 202 28.73 7.80 -4.42
CA SER A 202 28.20 7.69 -5.78
C SER A 202 26.70 7.99 -5.80
N MET A 203 26.27 8.78 -6.77
CA MET A 203 24.87 9.08 -6.96
C MET A 203 24.13 7.81 -7.42
N PRO A 204 22.96 7.47 -6.85
CA PRO A 204 22.16 6.36 -7.34
C PRO A 204 21.85 6.51 -8.83
N PRO A 205 21.68 5.41 -9.60
CA PRO A 205 21.50 5.47 -11.06
C PRO A 205 20.33 6.37 -11.49
N ASP A 206 19.25 6.37 -10.71
CA ASP A 206 18.03 7.14 -11.00
C ASP A 206 18.01 8.51 -10.31
N ALA A 207 19.04 8.87 -9.55
CA ALA A 207 19.13 10.21 -8.97
C ALA A 207 19.69 11.21 -10.01
N LYS A 208 19.27 12.46 -9.89
CA LYS A 208 19.64 13.49 -10.88
C LYS A 208 19.79 14.90 -10.33
N HIS A 209 20.56 15.67 -11.05
CA HIS A 209 20.56 17.12 -11.05
C HIS A 209 19.87 17.64 -12.32
N VAL A 210 18.89 18.53 -12.18
CA VAL A 210 18.16 19.11 -13.34
C VAL A 210 18.67 20.51 -13.69
N ASP A 211 19.44 21.12 -12.80
CA ASP A 211 20.03 22.43 -12.95
C ASP A 211 21.55 22.28 -13.05
N SER A 212 22.17 22.82 -14.10
CA SER A 212 23.63 22.80 -14.26
C SER A 212 24.35 23.83 -13.38
N ALA A 213 23.63 24.86 -12.90
CA ALA A 213 24.22 25.88 -12.03
C ALA A 213 24.57 25.31 -10.65
N VAL A 214 25.73 25.70 -10.14
CA VAL A 214 26.16 25.43 -8.77
C VAL A 214 25.99 26.70 -7.94
N HIS A 215 25.21 26.62 -6.87
CA HIS A 215 24.97 27.73 -5.97
C HIS A 215 25.88 27.66 -4.74
N SER A 216 26.41 28.83 -4.32
CA SER A 216 27.19 28.88 -3.06
C SER A 216 26.30 28.58 -1.83
N ALA A 217 26.89 28.13 -0.75
CA ALA A 217 26.20 27.85 0.50
C ALA A 217 25.43 29.06 1.06
N GLU A 218 25.96 30.28 0.84
CA GLU A 218 25.34 31.53 1.27
C GLU A 218 24.06 31.83 0.49
N SER A 219 23.99 31.42 -0.78
CA SER A 219 22.81 31.65 -1.60
C SER A 219 21.77 30.53 -1.46
N ARG A 220 22.21 29.28 -1.44
CA ARG A 220 21.35 28.10 -1.30
C ARG A 220 22.14 26.91 -0.75
N VAL A 221 21.67 26.31 0.33
CA VAL A 221 22.25 25.09 0.93
C VAL A 221 22.14 23.84 0.06
N ARG A 222 21.49 23.95 -1.11
CA ARG A 222 21.20 22.85 -2.03
C ARG A 222 22.46 22.17 -2.55
N ASP A 223 23.39 22.95 -3.03
CA ASP A 223 24.56 22.50 -3.80
C ASP A 223 25.84 22.48 -2.97
N ASN A 224 25.87 23.23 -1.88
CA ASN A 224 26.95 23.31 -0.91
C ASN A 224 26.37 23.31 0.50
N TYR A 225 26.72 22.32 1.31
CA TYR A 225 26.16 22.07 2.64
C TYR A 225 27.13 21.40 3.59
N GLY A 226 27.13 21.81 4.85
CA GLY A 226 27.96 21.20 5.88
C GLY A 226 29.41 21.70 5.89
N PRO A 227 30.36 20.93 6.46
CA PRO A 227 30.16 19.60 7.03
C PRO A 227 29.34 19.61 8.33
N ILE A 228 28.42 18.66 8.49
CA ILE A 228 27.68 18.48 9.74
C ILE A 228 27.77 17.02 10.21
N ARG A 229 27.84 16.81 11.53
CA ARG A 229 27.70 15.48 12.12
C ARG A 229 26.21 15.17 12.31
N VAL A 230 25.74 14.06 11.74
CA VAL A 230 24.40 13.56 11.98
C VAL A 230 24.26 13.15 13.45
N PRO A 231 23.27 13.70 14.21
CA PRO A 231 23.09 13.32 15.60
C PRO A 231 22.78 11.83 15.77
N SER A 232 23.16 11.25 16.91
CA SER A 232 22.83 9.85 17.20
C SER A 232 21.32 9.62 17.15
N GLY A 233 20.89 8.51 16.55
CA GLY A 233 19.48 8.17 16.35
C GLY A 233 18.77 9.04 15.29
N HIS A 234 19.51 9.77 14.47
CA HIS A 234 18.97 10.53 13.32
C HIS A 234 19.55 10.03 12.01
N PHE A 235 18.89 10.35 10.91
CA PHE A 235 19.23 9.92 9.55
C PHE A 235 19.14 11.11 8.61
N PHE A 236 20.15 11.24 7.74
CA PHE A 236 20.16 12.30 6.74
C PHE A 236 19.44 11.81 5.48
N MET A 237 18.34 12.46 5.14
CA MET A 237 17.44 12.09 4.07
C MET A 237 17.59 13.03 2.88
N MET A 238 17.73 12.52 1.67
CA MET A 238 17.80 13.30 0.44
C MET A 238 16.82 12.78 -0.60
N GLY A 239 16.24 13.69 -1.38
CA GLY A 239 15.46 13.30 -2.57
C GLY A 239 16.38 12.98 -3.74
N ASP A 240 16.00 12.03 -4.58
CA ASP A 240 16.79 11.63 -5.76
C ASP A 240 16.75 12.70 -6.85
N ASN A 241 15.66 13.49 -6.95
CA ASN A 241 15.67 14.74 -7.69
C ASN A 241 16.35 15.83 -6.84
N ARG A 242 17.67 15.82 -6.85
CA ARG A 242 18.55 16.60 -5.96
C ARG A 242 18.24 18.09 -5.93
N ASP A 243 17.89 18.67 -7.07
CA ASP A 243 17.64 20.11 -7.22
C ASP A 243 16.20 20.51 -6.89
N ARG A 244 15.27 19.54 -6.88
CA ARG A 244 13.84 19.76 -6.64
C ARG A 244 13.32 19.06 -5.38
N SER A 245 14.19 18.85 -4.39
CA SER A 245 13.82 18.23 -3.13
C SER A 245 14.04 19.18 -1.96
N ARG A 246 12.99 19.35 -1.13
CA ARG A 246 13.10 19.87 0.21
C ARG A 246 13.29 18.70 1.17
N ASP A 247 14.51 18.56 1.67
CA ASP A 247 14.96 17.41 2.45
C ASP A 247 15.87 17.84 3.61
N SER A 248 16.69 16.92 4.15
CA SER A 248 17.52 17.17 5.31
C SER A 248 18.53 18.31 5.14
N ARG A 249 18.82 18.74 3.94
CA ARG A 249 19.62 19.95 3.68
C ARG A 249 18.92 21.23 4.19
N TYR A 250 17.58 21.20 4.26
CA TYR A 250 16.75 22.33 4.67
C TYR A 250 16.11 22.14 6.05
N THR A 251 15.71 20.89 6.36
CA THR A 251 14.94 20.57 7.57
C THR A 251 15.77 19.94 8.68
N GLY A 252 17.03 19.60 8.37
CA GLY A 252 17.89 18.80 9.25
C GLY A 252 17.60 17.29 9.19
N PRO A 253 18.44 16.48 9.85
CA PRO A 253 18.30 15.02 9.91
C PRO A 253 17.02 14.57 10.60
N ALA A 254 16.38 13.53 10.07
CA ALA A 254 15.14 12.97 10.62
C ALA A 254 15.44 12.02 11.80
N PRO A 255 14.78 12.17 12.97
CA PRO A 255 14.98 11.25 14.10
C PRO A 255 14.29 9.90 13.83
N LEU A 256 14.83 8.82 14.39
CA LEU A 256 14.30 7.45 14.28
C LEU A 256 12.80 7.37 14.62
N ALA A 257 12.34 8.11 15.63
CA ALA A 257 10.93 8.14 16.04
C ALA A 257 9.96 8.62 14.93
N LYS A 258 10.48 9.33 13.92
CA LYS A 258 9.70 9.80 12.77
C LYS A 258 9.72 8.81 11.59
N ILE A 259 10.59 7.83 11.60
CA ILE A 259 10.65 6.79 10.57
C ILE A 259 9.39 5.91 10.69
N LYS A 260 8.75 5.63 9.58
CA LYS A 260 7.51 4.84 9.53
C LYS A 260 7.64 3.56 8.74
N GLY A 261 8.53 3.52 7.76
CA GLY A 261 8.73 2.34 6.95
C GLY A 261 9.70 2.57 5.79
N LYS A 262 9.82 1.55 4.96
CA LYS A 262 10.67 1.49 3.77
C LYS A 262 9.81 1.26 2.54
N ALA A 263 10.08 2.00 1.46
CA ALA A 263 9.47 1.73 0.16
C ALA A 263 10.07 0.44 -0.43
N VAL A 264 9.23 -0.46 -0.92
CA VAL A 264 9.65 -1.80 -1.37
C VAL A 264 9.50 -1.96 -2.87
N ALA A 265 8.33 -1.65 -3.42
CA ALA A 265 8.05 -1.85 -4.83
C ALA A 265 6.94 -0.94 -5.34
N ILE A 266 6.95 -0.69 -6.65
CA ILE A 266 5.87 -0.03 -7.36
C ILE A 266 4.86 -1.11 -7.78
N TYR A 267 3.67 -1.13 -7.20
CA TYR A 267 2.64 -2.11 -7.58
C TYR A 267 1.68 -1.61 -8.66
N TRP A 268 1.60 -0.30 -8.85
CA TRP A 268 0.84 0.33 -9.92
C TRP A 268 1.45 1.68 -10.29
N SER A 269 1.33 2.05 -11.55
CA SER A 269 1.82 3.33 -12.06
C SER A 269 0.92 3.85 -13.17
N ALA A 270 0.46 5.08 -13.07
CA ALA A 270 -0.37 5.69 -14.11
C ALA A 270 -0.16 7.21 -14.20
N THR A 271 -0.17 7.73 -15.41
CA THR A 271 -0.16 9.18 -15.64
C THR A 271 -1.46 9.79 -15.12
N LEU A 272 -1.37 10.81 -14.27
CA LEU A 272 -2.54 11.49 -13.72
C LEU A 272 -3.23 12.35 -14.78
N LYS A 273 -4.56 12.31 -14.80
CA LYS A 273 -5.38 13.37 -15.41
C LYS A 273 -5.72 14.42 -14.36
N PRO A 274 -5.95 15.66 -14.77
CA PRO A 274 -6.64 16.62 -13.92
C PRO A 274 -7.94 15.99 -13.41
N GLY A 275 -8.10 15.90 -12.10
CA GLY A 275 -9.31 15.38 -11.50
C GLY A 275 -10.50 16.31 -11.73
N LEU A 276 -11.71 15.78 -11.60
CA LEU A 276 -12.94 16.56 -11.56
C LEU A 276 -12.86 17.51 -10.36
N GLN A 277 -13.00 18.80 -10.61
CA GLN A 277 -13.11 19.81 -9.54
C GLN A 277 -14.59 19.98 -9.19
N LEU A 278 -15.10 19.14 -8.30
CA LEU A 278 -16.49 19.24 -7.80
C LEU A 278 -16.50 20.16 -6.58
N ARG A 279 -16.59 21.46 -6.83
CA ARG A 279 -16.60 22.49 -5.78
C ARG A 279 -17.80 22.30 -4.85
N GLY A 280 -17.56 22.23 -3.53
CA GLY A 280 -18.61 22.04 -2.52
C GLY A 280 -18.99 20.57 -2.23
N TRP A 281 -18.42 19.61 -2.95
CA TRP A 281 -18.67 18.20 -2.66
C TRP A 281 -17.74 17.66 -1.57
N PRO A 282 -18.21 16.74 -0.69
CA PRO A 282 -17.36 16.06 0.27
C PRO A 282 -16.23 15.31 -0.43
N LYS A 283 -15.00 15.43 0.09
CA LYS A 283 -13.79 14.81 -0.51
C LYS A 283 -13.96 13.33 -0.87
N PRO A 284 -14.55 12.44 -0.04
CA PRO A 284 -14.74 11.03 -0.41
C PRO A 284 -15.58 10.83 -1.66
N LEU A 285 -16.60 11.67 -1.87
CA LEU A 285 -17.43 11.60 -3.08
C LEU A 285 -16.70 12.11 -4.32
N VAL A 286 -15.84 13.12 -4.16
CA VAL A 286 -14.97 13.61 -5.23
C VAL A 286 -13.97 12.52 -5.62
N ASP A 287 -13.39 11.82 -4.66
CA ASP A 287 -12.42 10.74 -4.89
C ASP A 287 -13.07 9.57 -5.65
N VAL A 288 -14.28 9.16 -5.26
CA VAL A 288 -15.05 8.13 -5.98
C VAL A 288 -15.39 8.58 -7.40
N ALA A 289 -15.87 9.83 -7.58
CA ALA A 289 -16.21 10.37 -8.90
C ALA A 289 -14.96 10.42 -9.79
N ASN A 290 -13.80 10.80 -9.27
CA ASN A 290 -12.53 10.79 -9.98
C ASN A 290 -12.07 9.37 -10.36
N ALA A 291 -12.25 8.39 -9.48
CA ALA A 291 -11.94 7.00 -9.77
C ALA A 291 -12.80 6.48 -10.94
N VAL A 292 -14.11 6.73 -10.90
CA VAL A 292 -15.04 6.34 -11.98
C VAL A 292 -14.71 7.07 -13.29
N TRP A 293 -14.45 8.37 -13.23
CA TRP A 293 -14.10 9.19 -14.40
C TRP A 293 -12.80 8.73 -15.09
N ASN A 294 -11.83 8.31 -14.29
CA ASN A 294 -10.54 7.89 -14.80
C ASN A 294 -10.50 6.42 -15.24
N PHE A 295 -11.46 5.58 -14.80
CA PHE A 295 -11.48 4.15 -15.06
C PHE A 295 -11.39 3.76 -16.54
N PRO A 296 -12.16 4.38 -17.49
CA PRO A 296 -12.11 3.98 -18.89
C PRO A 296 -10.75 4.22 -19.58
N SER A 297 -9.97 5.17 -19.05
CA SER A 297 -8.64 5.51 -19.60
C SER A 297 -7.49 4.93 -18.77
N LEU A 298 -7.79 4.10 -17.78
CA LEU A 298 -6.77 3.57 -16.86
C LEU A 298 -5.73 2.75 -17.60
N TYR A 299 -6.18 1.81 -18.45
CA TYR A 299 -5.29 0.95 -19.22
C TYR A 299 -4.31 1.73 -20.12
N SER A 300 -4.82 2.69 -20.91
CA SER A 300 -3.98 3.48 -21.83
C SER A 300 -2.99 4.44 -21.16
N ARG A 301 -3.07 4.59 -19.85
CA ARG A 301 -2.28 5.53 -19.04
C ARG A 301 -1.42 4.83 -18.01
N THR A 302 -1.57 3.53 -17.89
CA THR A 302 -0.73 2.71 -17.04
C THR A 302 0.66 2.57 -17.65
N ARG A 303 1.66 2.85 -16.85
CA ARG A 303 3.08 2.65 -17.18
C ARG A 303 3.45 1.23 -16.75
N PHE A 304 3.16 0.25 -17.62
CA PHE A 304 3.34 -1.17 -17.31
C PHE A 304 4.80 -1.55 -17.07
N ASP A 305 5.73 -0.82 -17.69
CA ASP A 305 7.18 -0.96 -17.53
C ASP A 305 7.65 -0.69 -16.09
N ARG A 306 6.84 0.05 -15.32
CA ARG A 306 7.14 0.37 -13.91
C ARG A 306 6.47 -0.56 -12.91
N VAL A 307 5.44 -1.30 -13.33
CA VAL A 307 4.73 -2.21 -12.43
C VAL A 307 5.61 -3.39 -12.07
N GLY A 308 5.81 -3.62 -10.78
CA GLY A 308 6.71 -4.66 -10.28
C GLY A 308 8.16 -4.20 -10.09
N THR A 309 8.49 -2.92 -10.38
CA THR A 309 9.84 -2.38 -10.11
C THR A 309 10.11 -2.39 -8.61
N ILE A 310 11.22 -3.02 -8.21
CA ILE A 310 11.73 -2.98 -6.84
C ILE A 310 12.42 -1.64 -6.62
N ILE A 311 12.27 -1.08 -5.44
CA ILE A 311 12.85 0.20 -5.03
C ILE A 311 14.06 -0.11 -4.15
N ASP A 312 15.24 0.15 -4.68
CA ASP A 312 16.54 -0.05 -4.02
C ASP A 312 17.12 1.27 -3.52
#